data_ef3eab6dbe9d53ed428f6e02a93ed46f
#
_entry.id   ef3eab6dbe9d53ed428f6e02a93ed46f
#
_cell.length_a   1.000
_cell.length_b   1.000
_cell.length_c   1.000
_cell.angle_alpha   90.00
_cell.angle_beta   90.00
_cell.angle_gamma   90.00
#
_symmetry.space_group_name_H-M   'P 1'
#
loop_
_entity.id
_entity.type
_entity.pdbx_description
1 polymer ?
#
loop_
_entity_poly.entity_id
_entity_poly.type
_entity_poly.pdbx_seq_one_letter_code
_entity_poly.pdbx_strand_id
1 'polypeptide(L)'
;MLVGKGEAAYYAEEVYEFEMECPYCGAPMQVREVVYRMPRIGRTLLVSKRCPTCGHRRSEVVPLEARGRVRVYYRVEGPQDLYARVIRSNVASIEVPELGASITPGAAAPMIVTNIEGILRLFLEAVKSLEVMGEDVGDAEEELRRLAEEGGRFTLVLDDPLGISSVEPPKGVRRSGKVIVERVEGALEPETY
;
A
#
# COMPACT_ATOMS: atom_id res chain seq x y z
N MET A 1 -27.65 1.31 13.93
CA MET A 1 -28.87 1.04 13.10
C MET A 1 -28.39 0.22 11.91
N LEU A 2 -28.77 -1.06 11.83
CA LEU A 2 -28.36 -1.96 10.73
C LEU A 2 -29.18 -1.59 9.50
N VAL A 3 -28.55 -0.95 8.52
CA VAL A 3 -29.21 -0.57 7.26
C VAL A 3 -29.12 -1.73 6.27
N GLY A 4 -30.21 -1.90 5.53
CA GLY A 4 -30.46 -3.02 4.64
C GLY A 4 -29.35 -3.31 3.62
N LYS A 5 -29.16 -4.61 3.40
CA LYS A 5 -28.12 -5.22 2.56
C LYS A 5 -28.36 -4.89 1.08
N GLY A 6 -27.63 -3.93 0.52
CA GLY A 6 -27.41 -3.87 -0.93
C GLY A 6 -26.50 -5.03 -1.38
N GLU A 7 -26.45 -5.34 -2.68
CA GLU A 7 -25.69 -6.49 -3.24
C GLU A 7 -24.21 -6.52 -2.78
N ALA A 8 -23.56 -5.37 -2.57
CA ALA A 8 -22.21 -5.28 -2.02
C ALA A 8 -22.09 -5.75 -0.55
N ALA A 9 -23.18 -5.76 0.21
CA ALA A 9 -23.21 -6.20 1.59
C ALA A 9 -23.29 -7.74 1.75
N TYR A 10 -23.48 -8.49 0.67
CA TYR A 10 -23.55 -9.96 0.74
C TYR A 10 -22.23 -10.60 1.20
N TYR A 11 -21.10 -9.96 0.88
CA TYR A 11 -19.77 -10.44 1.29
C TYR A 11 -19.19 -9.70 2.50
N ALA A 12 -19.93 -8.72 3.05
CA ALA A 12 -19.50 -7.96 4.22
C ALA A 12 -19.81 -8.75 5.50
N GLU A 13 -18.82 -8.84 6.41
CA GLU A 13 -19.03 -9.40 7.74
C GLU A 13 -19.84 -8.42 8.61
N GLU A 14 -19.48 -7.13 8.55
CA GLU A 14 -20.07 -6.06 9.35
C GLU A 14 -20.19 -4.77 8.51
N VAL A 15 -21.25 -3.99 8.73
CA VAL A 15 -21.48 -2.70 8.07
C VAL A 15 -21.95 -1.68 9.11
N TYR A 16 -21.24 -0.54 9.17
CA TYR A 16 -21.60 0.59 10.03
C TYR A 16 -21.77 1.83 9.17
N GLU A 17 -22.81 2.60 9.44
CA GLU A 17 -23.07 3.89 8.79
C GLU A 17 -23.40 4.92 9.87
N PHE A 18 -22.70 6.06 9.83
CA PHE A 18 -22.88 7.16 10.78
C PHE A 18 -22.47 8.47 10.14
N GLU A 19 -22.75 9.57 10.82
CA GLU A 19 -22.32 10.90 10.42
C GLU A 19 -21.24 11.43 11.37
N MET A 20 -20.30 12.19 10.82
CA MET A 20 -19.30 12.93 11.55
C MET A 20 -19.16 14.34 10.97
N GLU A 21 -18.50 15.23 11.70
CA GLU A 21 -18.18 16.55 11.20
C GLU A 21 -17.11 16.50 10.11
N CYS A 22 -17.34 17.19 8.99
CA CYS A 22 -16.39 17.28 7.90
C CYS A 22 -15.20 18.18 8.31
N PRO A 23 -13.94 17.70 8.25
CA PRO A 23 -12.78 18.48 8.65
C PRO A 23 -12.47 19.69 7.77
N TYR A 24 -13.11 19.79 6.59
CA TYR A 24 -12.90 20.89 5.65
C TYR A 24 -13.96 21.99 5.72
N CYS A 25 -15.21 21.66 6.03
CA CYS A 25 -16.30 22.63 5.99
C CYS A 25 -17.21 22.61 7.22
N GLY A 26 -16.98 21.73 8.20
CA GLY A 26 -17.78 21.62 9.41
C GLY A 26 -19.16 20.98 9.24
N ALA A 27 -19.63 20.75 7.99
CA ALA A 27 -20.94 20.18 7.74
C ALA A 27 -20.98 18.66 8.04
N PRO A 28 -22.16 18.06 8.27
CA PRO A 28 -22.30 16.62 8.42
C PRO A 28 -21.77 15.86 7.20
N MET A 29 -20.90 14.86 7.45
CA MET A 29 -20.26 14.02 6.48
C MET A 29 -20.65 12.57 6.73
N GLN A 30 -21.09 11.87 5.69
CA GLN A 30 -21.45 10.46 5.74
C GLN A 30 -20.19 9.60 5.83
N VAL A 31 -20.17 8.66 6.78
CA VAL A 31 -19.13 7.64 6.93
C VAL A 31 -19.77 6.27 6.82
N ARG A 32 -19.16 5.43 5.99
CA ARG A 32 -19.52 4.03 5.88
C ARG A 32 -18.29 3.18 6.13
N GLU A 33 -18.40 2.29 7.09
CA GLU A 33 -17.38 1.32 7.46
C GLU A 33 -17.88 -0.08 7.18
N VAL A 34 -17.07 -0.87 6.50
CA VAL A 34 -17.42 -2.22 6.10
C VAL A 34 -16.26 -3.17 6.38
N VAL A 35 -16.50 -4.22 7.14
CA VAL A 35 -15.54 -5.27 7.37
C VAL A 35 -15.70 -6.36 6.32
N TYR A 36 -14.63 -6.59 5.57
CA TYR A 36 -14.52 -7.66 4.58
C TYR A 36 -13.38 -8.61 4.93
N ARG A 37 -13.56 -9.88 4.58
CA ARG A 37 -12.44 -10.81 4.52
C ARG A 37 -11.87 -10.82 3.09
N MET A 38 -10.81 -10.02 2.90
CA MET A 38 -10.15 -9.93 1.60
C MET A 38 -9.17 -11.11 1.39
N PRO A 39 -9.16 -11.71 0.19
CA PRO A 39 -8.15 -12.70 -0.14
C PRO A 39 -6.74 -12.14 0.09
N ARG A 40 -5.86 -12.95 0.73
CA ARG A 40 -4.45 -12.63 1.04
C ARG A 40 -4.22 -11.57 2.13
N ILE A 41 -5.14 -10.62 2.33
CA ILE A 41 -5.01 -9.56 3.35
C ILE A 41 -5.62 -10.03 4.67
N GLY A 42 -6.75 -10.75 4.64
CA GLY A 42 -7.51 -11.15 5.81
C GLY A 42 -8.66 -10.20 6.11
N ARG A 43 -9.06 -10.10 7.37
CA ARG A 43 -10.09 -9.15 7.80
C ARG A 43 -9.60 -7.73 7.59
N THR A 44 -10.41 -6.95 6.94
CA THR A 44 -10.04 -5.61 6.47
C THR A 44 -11.23 -4.68 6.64
N LEU A 45 -11.00 -3.51 7.23
CA LEU A 45 -11.97 -2.43 7.34
C LEU A 45 -11.82 -1.51 6.13
N LEU A 46 -12.89 -1.36 5.37
CA LEU A 46 -13.02 -0.36 4.32
C LEU A 46 -13.79 0.83 4.89
N VAL A 47 -13.16 1.99 4.95
CA VAL A 47 -13.77 3.24 5.39
C VAL A 47 -14.01 4.12 4.19
N SER A 48 -15.25 4.56 3.99
CA SER A 48 -15.62 5.52 2.96
C SER A 48 -16.26 6.75 3.60
N LYS A 49 -15.68 7.91 3.34
CA LYS A 49 -16.13 9.20 3.85
C LYS A 49 -16.56 10.09 2.70
N ARG A 50 -17.74 10.70 2.79
CA ARG A 50 -18.28 11.60 1.76
C ARG A 50 -19.01 12.76 2.40
N CYS A 51 -18.55 13.98 2.10
CA CYS A 51 -19.25 15.21 2.46
C CYS A 51 -20.13 15.66 1.30
N PRO A 52 -21.48 15.74 1.48
CA PRO A 52 -22.37 16.22 0.44
C PRO A 52 -22.27 17.74 0.20
N THR A 53 -21.79 18.49 1.19
CA THR A 53 -21.72 19.97 1.15
C THR A 53 -20.51 20.46 0.37
N CYS A 54 -19.29 19.98 0.66
CA CYS A 54 -18.07 20.46 0.00
C CYS A 54 -17.49 19.45 -1.03
N GLY A 55 -18.12 18.28 -1.19
CA GLY A 55 -17.66 17.24 -2.13
C GLY A 55 -16.43 16.45 -1.66
N HIS A 56 -15.91 16.72 -0.44
CA HIS A 56 -14.78 15.97 0.11
C HIS A 56 -15.10 14.47 0.15
N ARG A 57 -14.16 13.67 -0.35
CA ARG A 57 -14.22 12.19 -0.35
C ARG A 57 -12.89 11.61 0.10
N ARG A 58 -12.96 10.59 0.94
CA ARG A 58 -11.80 9.82 1.34
C ARG A 58 -12.20 8.35 1.49
N SER A 59 -11.33 7.46 1.00
CA SER A 59 -11.48 6.03 1.21
C SER A 59 -10.18 5.48 1.77
N GLU A 60 -10.32 4.61 2.77
CA GLU A 60 -9.19 4.00 3.47
C GLU A 60 -9.40 2.49 3.55
N VAL A 61 -8.31 1.75 3.47
CA VAL A 61 -8.28 0.30 3.65
C VAL A 61 -7.38 0.01 4.84
N VAL A 62 -7.97 -0.51 5.91
CA VAL A 62 -7.27 -0.77 7.16
C VAL A 62 -7.28 -2.27 7.43
N PRO A 63 -6.12 -2.95 7.41
CA PRO A 63 -6.03 -4.34 7.83
C PRO A 63 -6.34 -4.47 9.32
N LEU A 64 -7.16 -5.46 9.69
CA LEU A 64 -7.54 -5.74 11.09
C LEU A 64 -6.76 -6.92 11.69
N GLU A 65 -5.91 -7.57 10.89
CA GLU A 65 -5.12 -8.73 11.32
C GLU A 65 -3.64 -8.49 11.00
N ALA A 66 -2.76 -8.88 11.92
CA ALA A 66 -1.33 -8.96 11.69
C ALA A 66 -0.90 -10.43 11.65
N ARG A 67 0.10 -10.75 10.81
CA ARG A 67 0.60 -12.13 10.60
C ARG A 67 2.06 -12.30 11.00
N GLY A 68 2.60 -11.30 11.71
CA GLY A 68 4.01 -11.19 12.05
C GLY A 68 4.83 -10.56 10.92
N ARG A 69 5.95 -9.95 11.29
CA ARG A 69 6.80 -9.18 10.35
C ARG A 69 7.35 -10.08 9.25
N VAL A 70 7.27 -9.59 8.02
CA VAL A 70 7.88 -10.23 6.85
C VAL A 70 8.72 -9.25 6.05
N ARG A 71 9.78 -9.75 5.42
CA ARG A 71 10.45 -9.11 4.31
C ARG A 71 10.15 -9.87 3.03
N VAL A 72 9.65 -9.14 2.05
CA VAL A 72 9.34 -9.69 0.72
C VAL A 72 10.33 -9.11 -0.26
N TYR A 73 11.12 -9.98 -0.88
CA TYR A 73 12.07 -9.61 -1.94
C TYR A 73 11.49 -10.04 -3.27
N TYR A 74 11.48 -9.12 -4.22
CA TYR A 74 11.10 -9.41 -5.60
C TYR A 74 12.20 -8.99 -6.54
N ARG A 75 12.75 -9.96 -7.29
CA ARG A 75 13.80 -9.72 -8.27
C ARG A 75 13.19 -9.31 -9.60
N VAL A 76 13.36 -8.06 -9.98
CA VAL A 76 13.03 -7.52 -11.29
C VAL A 76 14.19 -7.81 -12.24
N GLU A 77 13.92 -8.42 -13.39
CA GLU A 77 14.93 -8.81 -14.38
C GLU A 77 14.65 -8.25 -15.77
N GLY A 78 13.49 -7.62 -15.97
CA GLY A 78 13.12 -7.02 -17.23
C GLY A 78 11.73 -6.38 -17.23
N PRO A 79 11.29 -5.86 -18.37
CA PRO A 79 10.08 -5.03 -18.46
C PRO A 79 8.78 -5.78 -18.10
N GLN A 80 8.74 -7.10 -18.29
CA GLN A 80 7.56 -7.89 -17.91
C GLN A 80 7.32 -7.89 -16.40
N ASP A 81 8.38 -7.78 -15.59
CA ASP A 81 8.28 -7.75 -14.13
C ASP A 81 7.66 -6.46 -13.60
N LEU A 82 7.65 -5.38 -14.39
CA LEU A 82 6.99 -4.12 -14.05
C LEU A 82 5.49 -4.30 -13.79
N TYR A 83 4.87 -5.31 -14.39
CA TYR A 83 3.46 -5.65 -14.21
C TYR A 83 3.19 -6.57 -13.00
N ALA A 84 4.23 -6.96 -12.25
CA ALA A 84 4.04 -7.74 -11.03
C ALA A 84 3.18 -6.95 -10.05
N ARG A 85 2.12 -7.60 -9.55
CA ARG A 85 1.19 -6.96 -8.60
C ARG A 85 1.86 -6.81 -7.23
N VAL A 86 1.78 -5.63 -6.68
CA VAL A 86 2.29 -5.29 -5.36
C VAL A 86 1.13 -4.92 -4.45
N ILE A 87 1.05 -5.58 -3.30
CA ILE A 87 0.24 -5.17 -2.16
C ILE A 87 1.22 -4.69 -1.09
N ARG A 88 1.11 -3.44 -0.69
CA ARG A 88 1.90 -2.84 0.37
C ARG A 88 0.99 -2.39 1.49
N SER A 89 1.22 -2.89 2.70
CA SER A 89 0.49 -2.42 3.88
C SER A 89 0.77 -0.94 4.17
N ASN A 90 -0.10 -0.31 4.93
CA ASN A 90 0.05 1.10 5.31
C ASN A 90 1.29 1.38 6.19
N VAL A 91 1.92 0.36 6.75
CA VAL A 91 3.10 0.45 7.63
C VAL A 91 4.37 -0.15 7.03
N ALA A 92 4.28 -0.76 5.83
CA ALA A 92 5.45 -1.36 5.20
C ALA A 92 6.36 -0.30 4.57
N SER A 93 7.67 -0.40 4.81
CA SER A 93 8.66 0.34 4.04
C SER A 93 8.93 -0.34 2.70
N ILE A 94 9.42 0.43 1.76
CA ILE A 94 9.79 0.00 0.41
C ILE A 94 11.25 0.37 0.20
N GLU A 95 12.05 -0.57 -0.31
CA GLU A 95 13.47 -0.32 -0.59
C GLU A 95 13.82 -0.86 -1.99
N VAL A 96 14.72 -0.14 -2.66
CA VAL A 96 15.41 -0.59 -3.87
C VAL A 96 16.91 -0.44 -3.60
N PRO A 97 17.56 -1.49 -3.06
CA PRO A 97 18.94 -1.41 -2.58
C PRO A 97 19.94 -0.99 -3.65
N GLU A 98 19.74 -1.40 -4.90
CA GLU A 98 20.62 -1.07 -6.02
C GLU A 98 20.64 0.44 -6.34
N LEU A 99 19.58 1.16 -5.98
CA LEU A 99 19.48 2.62 -6.10
C LEU A 99 19.80 3.36 -4.80
N GLY A 100 20.03 2.63 -3.70
CA GLY A 100 20.11 3.25 -2.37
C GLY A 100 18.84 3.98 -1.95
N ALA A 101 17.69 3.65 -2.56
CA ALA A 101 16.43 4.36 -2.37
C ALA A 101 15.52 3.62 -1.40
N SER A 102 14.89 4.38 -0.50
CA SER A 102 13.89 3.84 0.44
C SER A 102 12.74 4.81 0.68
N ILE A 103 11.53 4.27 0.91
CA ILE A 103 10.35 5.02 1.33
C ILE A 103 9.84 4.40 2.62
N THR A 104 9.87 5.20 3.70
CA THR A 104 9.25 4.83 4.97
C THR A 104 7.87 5.48 5.07
N PRO A 105 6.81 4.72 5.40
CA PRO A 105 5.47 5.27 5.47
C PRO A 105 5.31 6.23 6.64
N GLY A 106 4.64 7.37 6.41
CA GLY A 106 4.16 8.23 7.49
C GLY A 106 2.91 7.65 8.17
N ALA A 107 2.50 8.24 9.29
CA ALA A 107 1.36 7.79 10.09
C ALA A 107 0.02 7.73 9.32
N ALA A 108 -0.15 8.55 8.29
CA ALA A 108 -1.35 8.58 7.44
C ALA A 108 -1.16 7.89 6.08
N ALA A 109 -0.12 7.06 5.94
CA ALA A 109 0.15 6.38 4.68
C ALA A 109 -0.99 5.37 4.37
N PRO A 110 -1.52 5.36 3.14
CA PRO A 110 -2.55 4.41 2.76
C PRO A 110 -1.95 3.02 2.50
N MET A 111 -2.78 2.00 2.61
CA MET A 111 -2.49 0.72 1.96
C MET A 111 -2.53 0.89 0.45
N ILE A 112 -1.58 0.30 -0.27
CA ILE A 112 -1.43 0.44 -1.72
C ILE A 112 -1.57 -0.92 -2.39
N VAL A 113 -2.38 -0.97 -3.44
CA VAL A 113 -2.44 -2.09 -4.38
C VAL A 113 -2.09 -1.54 -5.76
N THR A 114 -0.95 -1.94 -6.27
CA THR A 114 -0.38 -1.43 -7.53
C THR A 114 0.46 -2.51 -8.22
N ASN A 115 1.39 -2.11 -9.08
CA ASN A 115 2.41 -2.95 -9.68
C ASN A 115 3.81 -2.36 -9.45
N ILE A 116 4.86 -3.01 -9.92
CA ILE A 116 6.26 -2.53 -9.74
C ILE A 116 6.43 -1.15 -10.39
N GLU A 117 5.88 -0.92 -11.58
CA GLU A 117 5.91 0.39 -12.24
C GLU A 117 5.32 1.47 -11.32
N GLY A 118 4.16 1.21 -10.73
CA GLY A 118 3.52 2.15 -9.80
C GLY A 118 4.35 2.41 -8.53
N ILE A 119 5.11 1.42 -8.06
CA ILE A 119 6.08 1.63 -6.96
C ILE A 119 7.22 2.56 -7.41
N LEU A 120 7.78 2.36 -8.60
CA LEU A 120 8.82 3.26 -9.13
C LEU A 120 8.30 4.70 -9.30
N ARG A 121 7.02 4.86 -9.69
CA ARG A 121 6.37 6.18 -9.75
C ARG A 121 6.24 6.85 -8.38
N LEU A 122 6.00 6.08 -7.31
CA LEU A 122 6.02 6.62 -5.94
C LEU A 122 7.41 7.16 -5.56
N PHE A 123 8.49 6.47 -5.95
CA PHE A 123 9.84 6.98 -5.77
C PHE A 123 10.07 8.26 -6.58
N LEU A 124 9.58 8.33 -7.82
CA LEU A 124 9.66 9.54 -8.65
C LEU A 124 8.94 10.73 -8.00
N GLU A 125 7.77 10.52 -7.42
CA GLU A 125 7.04 11.57 -6.70
C GLU A 125 7.81 12.03 -5.45
N ALA A 126 8.45 11.10 -4.73
CA ALA A 126 9.27 11.43 -3.58
C ALA A 126 10.51 12.23 -3.97
N VAL A 127 11.22 11.84 -5.02
CA VAL A 127 12.40 12.56 -5.56
C VAL A 127 12.01 13.98 -5.95
N LYS A 128 10.93 14.16 -6.72
CA LYS A 128 10.44 15.51 -7.09
C LYS A 128 10.08 16.37 -5.88
N SER A 129 9.57 15.75 -4.83
CA SER A 129 9.28 16.47 -3.58
C SER A 129 10.56 16.94 -2.89
N LEU A 130 11.63 16.13 -2.90
CA LEU A 130 12.94 16.49 -2.37
C LEU A 130 13.58 17.64 -3.18
N GLU A 131 13.50 17.58 -4.50
CA GLU A 131 13.99 18.68 -5.40
C GLU A 131 13.28 20.00 -5.08
N VAL A 132 11.95 19.99 -4.90
CA VAL A 132 11.19 21.18 -4.52
C VAL A 132 11.63 21.72 -3.15
N MET A 133 12.09 20.85 -2.25
CA MET A 133 12.64 21.24 -0.94
C MET A 133 14.10 21.73 -1.03
N GLY A 134 14.73 21.66 -2.21
CA GLY A 134 16.10 22.12 -2.46
C GLY A 134 17.18 21.06 -2.18
N GLU A 135 16.80 19.81 -2.04
CA GLU A 135 17.71 18.69 -1.90
C GLU A 135 18.33 18.31 -3.26
N ASP A 136 19.61 17.99 -3.27
CA ASP A 136 20.27 17.47 -4.46
C ASP A 136 19.97 15.97 -4.60
N VAL A 137 19.23 15.61 -5.62
CA VAL A 137 18.85 14.22 -5.90
C VAL A 137 19.70 13.58 -7.01
N GLY A 138 20.66 14.30 -7.58
CA GLY A 138 21.53 13.82 -8.65
C GLY A 138 20.74 13.24 -9.83
N ASP A 139 21.18 12.09 -10.34
CA ASP A 139 20.57 11.40 -11.49
C ASP A 139 19.38 10.47 -11.10
N ALA A 140 18.92 10.53 -9.84
CA ALA A 140 17.91 9.61 -9.34
C ALA A 140 16.58 9.68 -10.08
N GLU A 141 16.15 10.89 -10.50
CA GLU A 141 14.91 11.05 -11.27
C GLU A 141 15.01 10.36 -12.63
N GLU A 142 16.12 10.58 -13.36
CA GLU A 142 16.33 10.00 -14.68
C GLU A 142 16.42 8.47 -14.62
N GLU A 143 17.17 7.93 -13.65
CA GLU A 143 17.32 6.49 -13.48
C GLU A 143 15.98 5.82 -13.09
N LEU A 144 15.23 6.39 -12.17
CA LEU A 144 13.90 5.87 -11.79
C LEU A 144 12.91 5.93 -12.96
N ARG A 145 12.95 6.99 -13.76
CA ARG A 145 12.10 7.12 -14.95
C ARG A 145 12.46 6.05 -15.98
N ARG A 146 13.73 5.87 -16.26
CA ARG A 146 14.23 4.82 -17.17
C ARG A 146 13.78 3.43 -16.69
N LEU A 147 13.92 3.12 -15.39
CA LEU A 147 13.50 1.85 -14.84
C LEU A 147 11.97 1.65 -14.91
N ALA A 148 11.18 2.70 -14.74
CA ALA A 148 9.72 2.63 -14.82
C ALA A 148 9.22 2.43 -16.27
N GLU A 149 9.95 2.89 -17.28
CA GLU A 149 9.56 2.82 -18.69
C GLU A 149 10.12 1.58 -19.38
N GLU A 150 11.38 1.29 -19.17
CA GLU A 150 12.12 0.25 -19.89
C GLU A 150 12.30 -1.03 -19.06
N GLY A 151 12.11 -0.94 -17.75
CA GLY A 151 12.51 -1.97 -16.82
C GLY A 151 14.01 -1.97 -16.57
N GLY A 152 14.48 -2.99 -15.84
CA GLY A 152 15.88 -3.10 -15.50
C GLY A 152 16.12 -4.30 -14.59
N ARG A 153 17.31 -4.36 -13.99
CA ARG A 153 17.65 -5.37 -12.99
C ARG A 153 17.80 -4.69 -11.63
N PHE A 154 16.87 -4.98 -10.74
CA PHE A 154 16.89 -4.49 -9.37
C PHE A 154 16.04 -5.39 -8.47
N THR A 155 16.17 -5.21 -7.18
CA THR A 155 15.37 -5.91 -6.16
C THR A 155 14.44 -4.92 -5.50
N LEU A 156 13.12 -5.22 -5.52
CA LEU A 156 12.17 -4.54 -4.66
C LEU A 156 12.11 -5.28 -3.32
N VAL A 157 12.27 -4.56 -2.23
CA VAL A 157 12.12 -5.07 -0.88
C VAL A 157 10.94 -4.38 -0.20
N LEU A 158 10.03 -5.17 0.36
CA LEU A 158 8.96 -4.69 1.24
C LEU A 158 9.23 -5.22 2.64
N ASP A 159 9.47 -4.34 3.60
CA ASP A 159 9.59 -4.72 5.02
C ASP A 159 8.29 -4.37 5.73
N ASP A 160 7.49 -5.37 6.06
CA ASP A 160 6.13 -5.22 6.55
C ASP A 160 5.95 -5.79 7.95
N PRO A 161 5.80 -4.94 8.98
CA PRO A 161 5.49 -5.35 10.34
C PRO A 161 4.18 -6.14 10.49
N LEU A 162 3.19 -5.90 9.63
CA LEU A 162 1.89 -6.61 9.67
C LEU A 162 1.91 -7.96 8.93
N GLY A 163 2.89 -8.17 8.03
CA GLY A 163 3.04 -9.42 7.29
C GLY A 163 1.95 -9.68 6.25
N ILE A 164 1.32 -8.64 5.72
CA ILE A 164 0.28 -8.74 4.68
C ILE A 164 0.75 -8.27 3.32
N SER A 165 1.89 -7.57 3.26
CA SER A 165 2.49 -7.16 2.00
C SER A 165 2.91 -8.36 1.16
N SER A 166 2.74 -8.24 -0.15
CA SER A 166 3.08 -9.32 -1.07
C SER A 166 3.39 -8.78 -2.46
N VAL A 167 4.21 -9.55 -3.19
CA VAL A 167 4.44 -9.34 -4.62
C VAL A 167 4.05 -10.60 -5.38
N GLU A 168 3.31 -10.42 -6.46
CA GLU A 168 2.80 -11.47 -7.30
C GLU A 168 3.28 -11.28 -8.73
N PRO A 169 4.12 -12.20 -9.25
CA PRO A 169 4.59 -12.12 -10.61
C PRO A 169 3.45 -12.08 -11.64
N PRO A 170 3.65 -11.50 -12.81
CA PRO A 170 2.69 -11.55 -13.91
C PRO A 170 2.37 -13.00 -14.33
N LYS A 171 1.22 -13.19 -14.99
CA LYS A 171 0.87 -14.49 -15.56
C LYS A 171 1.96 -14.95 -16.53
N GLY A 172 2.37 -16.22 -16.40
CA GLY A 172 3.43 -16.83 -17.23
C GLY A 172 4.85 -16.67 -16.68
N VAL A 173 5.07 -15.82 -15.67
CA VAL A 173 6.35 -15.69 -14.99
C VAL A 173 6.39 -16.62 -13.78
N ARG A 174 7.45 -17.46 -13.71
CA ARG A 174 7.60 -18.40 -12.58
C ARG A 174 7.89 -17.62 -11.28
N ARG A 175 7.14 -17.96 -10.22
CA ARG A 175 7.33 -17.38 -8.89
C ARG A 175 8.64 -17.84 -8.21
N SER A 176 9.06 -19.07 -8.49
CA SER A 176 10.26 -19.67 -7.90
C SER A 176 11.51 -18.88 -8.26
N GLY A 177 12.26 -18.46 -7.25
CA GLY A 177 13.48 -17.68 -7.40
C GLY A 177 13.29 -16.17 -7.62
N LYS A 178 12.07 -15.70 -7.94
CA LYS A 178 11.76 -14.27 -8.09
C LYS A 178 11.19 -13.65 -6.82
N VAL A 179 10.38 -14.40 -6.08
CA VAL A 179 9.78 -13.95 -4.82
C VAL A 179 10.38 -14.74 -3.67
N ILE A 180 11.01 -14.06 -2.75
CA ILE A 180 11.51 -14.61 -1.48
C ILE A 180 10.73 -13.93 -0.37
N VAL A 181 10.18 -14.71 0.55
CA VAL A 181 9.50 -14.19 1.75
C VAL A 181 10.24 -14.69 2.97
N GLU A 182 10.83 -13.78 3.69
CA GLU A 182 11.52 -14.01 4.95
C GLU A 182 10.62 -13.61 6.11
N ARG A 183 10.43 -14.49 7.09
CA ARG A 183 9.77 -14.15 8.35
C ARG A 183 10.84 -13.64 9.32
N VAL A 184 10.64 -12.43 9.83
CA VAL A 184 11.55 -11.81 10.78
C VAL A 184 11.05 -12.11 12.19
N GLU A 185 11.81 -12.96 12.91
CA GLU A 185 11.50 -13.27 14.31
C GLU A 185 11.83 -12.05 15.19
N GLY A 186 10.98 -11.75 16.18
CA GLY A 186 11.22 -10.74 17.21
C GLY A 186 10.64 -9.35 16.97
N ALA A 187 9.58 -9.20 16.15
CA ALA A 187 8.92 -7.93 15.99
C ALA A 187 7.52 -7.91 16.62
N LEU A 188 7.36 -6.97 17.55
CA LEU A 188 6.14 -6.54 18.22
C LEU A 188 5.57 -7.53 19.26
N GLU A 189 6.15 -7.53 20.46
CA GLU A 189 5.31 -7.63 21.63
C GLU A 189 4.47 -6.34 21.68
N PRO A 190 3.13 -6.41 21.76
CA PRO A 190 2.31 -5.22 21.95
C PRO A 190 2.75 -4.59 23.28
N GLU A 191 3.28 -3.37 23.21
CA GLU A 191 3.41 -2.57 24.42
C GLU A 191 2.01 -2.44 25.03
N THR A 192 1.79 -3.11 26.14
CA THR A 192 0.59 -2.95 26.97
C THR A 192 0.67 -1.57 27.62
N TYR A 193 -0.13 -0.64 27.10
CA TYR A 193 -0.46 0.62 27.78
C TYR A 193 -1.58 0.40 28.77
#